data_84942ae0eb36e8a3fdf040798b3f6b0b
#
_entry.id   84942ae0eb36e8a3fdf040798b3f6b0b
#
_cell.length_a   1.000
_cell.length_b   1.000
_cell.length_c   1.000
_cell.angle_alpha   90.00
_cell.angle_beta   90.00
_cell.angle_gamma   90.00
#
_symmetry.space_group_name_H-M   'P 1'
#
loop_
_entity.id
_entity.type
_entity.pdbx_description
1 polymer ?
#
loop_
_entity_poly.entity_id
_entity_poly.type
_entity_poly.pdbx_seq_one_letter_code
_entity_poly.pdbx_strand_id
1 'polypeptide(L)'
;MYISRLALDHYRSWNHCVLDLTPGINILQGANGLGKTNIVEAIEVLSTGLSHRTSSSVPLVQRGEHAATIRANIESVTDPEPADDGVNTSADAVDISDMKPVRQTQTTTLEATIAARGANRARINGGQSRYLREILGTLPTVSFTPEDQQLVAGDPAVRRSFINQVASLLIPGYANRLQSFTHVAKQRAALLKQLGQWQRAGSPIDAALSGLEIWTGQFIEAGVALSRDRQRIIAELNKSFGPLYARLAGVAVDLPSNAEIQDAAQDGGEQAAVEYVPSFDEILGTQAPEPLISQHFQ
;
A
#
# COMPACT_ATOMS: atom_id res chain seq x y z
N MET A 1 3.60 -15.08 9.17
CA MET A 1 3.94 -14.97 7.73
C MET A 1 5.39 -14.50 7.60
N TYR A 2 6.20 -15.12 6.72
CA TYR A 2 7.58 -14.72 6.40
C TYR A 2 7.94 -15.20 4.99
N ILE A 3 8.99 -14.62 4.40
CA ILE A 3 9.53 -15.06 3.11
C ILE A 3 10.53 -16.19 3.39
N SER A 4 10.28 -17.40 2.90
CA SER A 4 11.20 -18.54 3.02
C SER A 4 12.26 -18.58 1.93
N ARG A 5 11.94 -18.08 0.72
CA ARG A 5 12.87 -17.99 -0.40
C ARG A 5 12.59 -16.75 -1.23
N LEU A 6 13.65 -16.03 -1.63
CA LEU A 6 13.62 -14.93 -2.57
C LEU A 6 14.53 -15.26 -3.76
N ALA A 7 14.02 -15.09 -4.98
CA ALA A 7 14.80 -15.23 -6.20
C ALA A 7 14.66 -13.97 -7.07
N LEU A 8 15.77 -13.50 -7.60
CA LEU A 8 15.89 -12.33 -8.46
C LEU A 8 16.56 -12.73 -9.77
N ASP A 9 15.97 -12.35 -10.89
CA ASP A 9 16.53 -12.53 -12.22
C ASP A 9 16.56 -11.16 -12.92
N HIS A 10 17.74 -10.76 -13.40
CA HIS A 10 18.00 -9.49 -14.11
C HIS A 10 17.50 -8.26 -13.36
N TYR A 11 17.56 -8.30 -12.02
CA TYR A 11 17.08 -7.21 -11.17
C TYR A 11 18.23 -6.33 -10.67
N ARG A 12 18.25 -5.05 -11.03
CA ARG A 12 19.29 -4.10 -10.66
C ARG A 12 20.69 -4.60 -11.05
N SER A 13 21.55 -4.89 -10.05
CA SER A 13 22.90 -5.45 -10.24
C SER A 13 22.92 -6.98 -10.28
N TRP A 14 21.82 -7.64 -10.01
CA TRP A 14 21.72 -9.07 -9.93
C TRP A 14 21.31 -9.67 -11.29
N ASN A 15 22.23 -10.44 -11.90
CA ASN A 15 21.88 -11.28 -13.03
C ASN A 15 21.00 -12.44 -12.57
N HIS A 16 21.45 -13.11 -11.52
CA HIS A 16 20.70 -14.14 -10.82
C HIS A 16 21.07 -14.14 -9.33
N CYS A 17 20.09 -14.23 -8.45
CA CYS A 17 20.29 -14.32 -7.00
C CYS A 17 19.18 -15.17 -6.39
N VAL A 18 19.53 -16.12 -5.56
CA VAL A 18 18.59 -16.91 -4.76
C VAL A 18 19.03 -16.86 -3.32
N LEU A 19 18.10 -16.55 -2.44
CA LEU A 19 18.29 -16.47 -0.98
C LEU A 19 17.24 -17.32 -0.29
N ASP A 20 17.66 -18.22 0.55
CA ASP A 20 16.82 -18.90 1.51
C ASP A 20 16.85 -18.10 2.83
N LEU A 21 15.67 -17.78 3.34
CA LEU A 21 15.47 -16.98 4.54
C LEU A 21 14.79 -17.81 5.62
N THR A 22 15.04 -17.46 6.86
CA THR A 22 14.48 -18.15 8.02
C THR A 22 13.48 -17.23 8.76
N PRO A 23 12.54 -17.80 9.54
CA PRO A 23 11.71 -16.99 10.42
C PRO A 23 12.57 -16.16 11.38
N GLY A 24 12.15 -14.94 11.68
CA GLY A 24 12.83 -14.04 12.58
C GLY A 24 13.83 -13.12 11.87
N ILE A 25 14.99 -12.88 12.47
CA ILE A 25 15.97 -11.88 12.01
C ILE A 25 16.91 -12.50 10.99
N ASN A 26 16.98 -11.89 9.79
CA ASN A 26 17.93 -12.23 8.73
C ASN A 26 18.85 -11.03 8.50
N ILE A 27 20.18 -11.22 8.58
CA ILE A 27 21.18 -10.16 8.43
C ILE A 27 21.91 -10.32 7.10
N LEU A 28 21.81 -9.29 6.23
CA LEU A 28 22.55 -9.23 4.96
C LEU A 28 23.88 -8.47 5.20
N GLN A 29 25.00 -9.20 5.20
CA GLN A 29 26.33 -8.65 5.41
C GLN A 29 27.17 -8.70 4.14
N GLY A 30 28.05 -7.74 3.94
CA GLY A 30 29.00 -7.70 2.80
C GLY A 30 29.47 -6.28 2.51
N ALA A 31 30.43 -6.13 1.59
CA ALA A 31 30.98 -4.83 1.18
C ALA A 31 29.89 -3.93 0.53
N ASN A 32 30.15 -2.62 0.51
CA ASN A 32 29.27 -1.66 -0.14
C ASN A 32 29.26 -1.90 -1.66
N GLY A 33 28.13 -1.63 -2.30
CA GLY A 33 27.98 -1.82 -3.75
C GLY A 33 27.60 -3.26 -4.19
N LEU A 34 27.63 -4.26 -3.30
CA LEU A 34 27.29 -5.65 -3.65
C LEU A 34 25.79 -5.91 -3.91
N GLY A 35 24.94 -4.92 -3.78
CA GLY A 35 23.50 -5.09 -4.09
C GLY A 35 22.63 -5.52 -2.91
N LYS A 36 23.11 -5.46 -1.65
CA LYS A 36 22.27 -5.79 -0.46
C LYS A 36 20.98 -4.99 -0.41
N THR A 37 21.05 -3.68 -0.63
CA THR A 37 19.87 -2.81 -0.68
C THR A 37 18.93 -3.18 -1.83
N ASN A 38 19.45 -3.70 -2.94
CA ASN A 38 18.62 -4.15 -4.06
C ASN A 38 17.77 -5.37 -3.70
N ILE A 39 18.23 -6.22 -2.77
CA ILE A 39 17.48 -7.36 -2.24
C ILE A 39 16.28 -6.87 -1.42
N VAL A 40 16.50 -5.92 -0.51
CA VAL A 40 15.44 -5.33 0.31
C VAL A 40 14.44 -4.57 -0.56
N GLU A 41 14.93 -3.78 -1.53
CA GLU A 41 14.11 -3.08 -2.51
C GLU A 41 13.25 -4.04 -3.35
N ALA A 42 13.75 -5.24 -3.69
CA ALA A 42 12.97 -6.23 -4.43
C ALA A 42 11.77 -6.74 -3.60
N ILE A 43 11.95 -6.94 -2.30
CA ILE A 43 10.85 -7.30 -1.38
C ILE A 43 9.82 -6.18 -1.32
N GLU A 44 10.27 -4.92 -1.19
CA GLU A 44 9.39 -3.75 -1.21
C GLU A 44 8.59 -3.66 -2.51
N VAL A 45 9.24 -3.81 -3.66
CA VAL A 45 8.57 -3.80 -4.98
C VAL A 45 7.55 -4.92 -5.12
N LEU A 46 7.85 -6.11 -4.61
CA LEU A 46 6.91 -7.23 -4.61
C LEU A 46 5.68 -6.97 -3.73
N SER A 47 5.87 -6.27 -2.62
CA SER A 47 4.82 -5.93 -1.66
C SER A 47 3.95 -4.76 -2.10
N THR A 48 4.60 -3.66 -2.52
CA THR A 48 3.95 -2.36 -2.72
C THR A 48 3.79 -1.97 -4.19
N GLY A 49 4.47 -2.68 -5.09
CA GLY A 49 4.56 -2.33 -6.50
C GLY A 49 5.44 -1.11 -6.80
N LEU A 50 6.08 -0.53 -5.78
CA LEU A 50 6.86 0.71 -5.83
C LEU A 50 8.26 0.48 -5.28
N SER A 51 9.19 1.35 -5.65
CA SER A 51 10.52 1.44 -5.05
C SER A 51 10.68 2.81 -4.41
N HIS A 52 11.22 2.87 -3.19
CA HIS A 52 11.57 4.13 -2.52
C HIS A 52 12.68 4.89 -3.26
N ARG A 53 13.47 4.22 -4.09
CA ARG A 53 14.63 4.79 -4.81
C ARG A 53 14.32 5.31 -6.20
N THR A 54 13.21 4.89 -6.82
CA THR A 54 12.86 5.27 -8.18
C THR A 54 11.37 5.22 -8.44
N SER A 55 10.85 6.21 -9.15
CA SER A 55 9.46 6.24 -9.63
C SER A 55 9.25 5.50 -10.96
N SER A 56 10.34 5.03 -11.59
CA SER A 56 10.33 4.36 -12.90
C SER A 56 10.74 2.90 -12.77
N SER A 57 10.14 2.01 -13.56
CA SER A 57 10.53 0.60 -13.64
C SER A 57 11.87 0.36 -14.34
N VAL A 58 12.29 1.27 -15.21
CA VAL A 58 13.52 1.10 -16.02
C VAL A 58 14.77 0.85 -15.18
N PRO A 59 15.05 1.62 -14.10
CA PRO A 59 16.23 1.36 -13.27
C PRO A 59 16.16 0.06 -12.45
N LEU A 60 14.99 -0.57 -12.33
CA LEU A 60 14.83 -1.87 -11.64
C LEU A 60 15.28 -3.05 -12.50
N VAL A 61 15.22 -2.88 -13.82
CA VAL A 61 15.67 -3.89 -14.78
C VAL A 61 17.17 -3.74 -15.00
N GLN A 62 17.88 -4.86 -15.02
CA GLN A 62 19.32 -4.90 -15.31
C GLN A 62 19.60 -4.25 -16.67
N ARG A 63 20.69 -3.50 -16.76
CA ARG A 63 21.05 -2.78 -17.99
C ARG A 63 21.29 -3.77 -19.13
N GLY A 64 20.57 -3.57 -20.23
CA GLY A 64 20.62 -4.44 -21.42
C GLY A 64 19.50 -5.46 -21.50
N GLU A 65 18.74 -5.63 -20.39
CA GLU A 65 17.64 -6.57 -20.33
C GLU A 65 16.28 -5.91 -20.57
N HIS A 66 15.30 -6.70 -20.97
CA HIS A 66 13.94 -6.25 -21.26
C HIS A 66 13.01 -6.27 -20.05
N ALA A 67 13.29 -7.15 -19.11
CA ALA A 67 12.52 -7.33 -17.89
C ALA A 67 13.38 -7.89 -16.76
N ALA A 68 12.94 -7.64 -15.53
CA ALA A 68 13.43 -8.29 -14.34
C ALA A 68 12.32 -9.17 -13.73
N THR A 69 12.70 -10.24 -13.05
CA THR A 69 11.75 -11.08 -12.32
C THR A 69 12.13 -11.15 -10.85
N ILE A 70 11.13 -10.96 -9.99
CA ILE A 70 11.22 -11.14 -8.55
C ILE A 70 10.27 -12.26 -8.18
N ARG A 71 10.76 -13.31 -7.49
CA ARG A 71 9.93 -14.39 -6.96
C ARG A 71 10.15 -14.52 -5.46
N ALA A 72 9.07 -14.74 -4.71
CA ALA A 72 9.15 -15.05 -3.29
C ALA A 72 8.21 -16.19 -2.93
N ASN A 73 8.71 -17.13 -2.12
CA ASN A 73 7.89 -18.10 -1.41
C ASN A 73 7.57 -17.51 -0.04
N ILE A 74 6.29 -17.43 0.27
CA ILE A 74 5.76 -16.86 1.49
C ILE A 74 5.14 -17.98 2.30
N GLU A 75 5.60 -18.16 3.53
CA GLU A 75 5.05 -19.11 4.49
C GLU A 75 4.11 -18.37 5.45
N SER A 76 2.87 -18.83 5.51
CA SER A 76 1.89 -18.39 6.52
C SER A 76 1.51 -19.56 7.40
N VAL A 77 1.51 -19.34 8.70
CA VAL A 77 1.00 -20.30 9.67
C VAL A 77 -0.43 -19.88 9.97
N THR A 78 -1.37 -20.73 9.63
CA THR A 78 -2.77 -20.55 9.99
C THR A 78 -3.04 -21.40 11.24
N ASP A 79 -3.50 -20.78 12.31
CA ASP A 79 -4.07 -21.55 13.40
C ASP A 79 -5.36 -22.20 12.87
N PRO A 80 -5.60 -23.48 13.16
CA PRO A 80 -6.84 -24.14 12.72
C PRO A 80 -8.04 -23.34 13.23
N GLU A 81 -9.01 -23.08 12.35
CA GLU A 81 -10.30 -22.55 12.78
C GLU A 81 -10.88 -23.47 13.85
N PRO A 82 -11.47 -22.92 14.94
CA PRO A 82 -12.19 -23.72 15.88
C PRO A 82 -13.27 -24.50 15.10
N ALA A 83 -13.25 -25.82 15.23
CA ALA A 83 -14.24 -26.68 14.58
C ALA A 83 -15.63 -26.16 14.96
N ASP A 84 -16.48 -25.91 13.97
CA ASP A 84 -17.88 -25.58 14.16
C ASP A 84 -18.53 -26.79 14.81
N ASP A 85 -18.87 -26.70 16.12
CA ASP A 85 -19.42 -27.74 16.96
C ASP A 85 -20.88 -28.13 16.56
N GLY A 86 -21.14 -28.16 15.27
CA GLY A 86 -22.45 -28.42 14.66
C GLY A 86 -22.71 -29.85 14.20
N VAL A 87 -21.99 -30.88 14.66
CA VAL A 87 -22.33 -32.27 14.34
C VAL A 87 -22.40 -33.14 15.59
N ASN A 88 -23.62 -33.37 16.01
CA ASN A 88 -24.03 -34.38 16.99
C ASN A 88 -23.67 -35.78 16.45
N THR A 89 -22.59 -36.41 16.88
CA THR A 89 -22.34 -37.84 16.67
C THR A 89 -22.10 -38.52 18.03
N SER A 90 -22.97 -39.43 18.30
CA SER A 90 -23.00 -40.33 19.43
C SER A 90 -21.74 -41.19 19.53
N ALA A 91 -21.25 -41.31 20.77
CA ALA A 91 -20.57 -42.41 21.42
C ALA A 91 -19.50 -43.20 20.64
N ASP A 92 -18.25 -42.80 20.79
CA ASP A 92 -17.13 -43.60 21.27
C ASP A 92 -15.99 -42.61 21.56
N ALA A 93 -15.83 -42.26 22.84
CA ALA A 93 -14.87 -41.27 23.30
C ALA A 93 -13.44 -41.85 23.23
N VAL A 94 -12.74 -41.56 22.19
CA VAL A 94 -11.26 -41.57 22.21
C VAL A 94 -10.85 -40.21 22.79
N ASP A 95 -10.13 -40.25 23.89
CA ASP A 95 -9.62 -39.08 24.61
C ASP A 95 -8.60 -38.35 23.70
N ILE A 96 -9.03 -37.25 23.05
CA ILE A 96 -8.21 -36.38 22.16
C ILE A 96 -7.64 -35.18 22.90
N SER A 97 -7.61 -35.20 24.25
CA SER A 97 -7.10 -34.09 25.05
C SER A 97 -5.62 -33.75 24.85
N ASP A 98 -4.83 -34.64 24.22
CA ASP A 98 -3.39 -34.44 23.95
C ASP A 98 -3.01 -34.13 22.50
N MET A 99 -3.95 -34.00 21.58
CA MET A 99 -3.65 -33.57 20.24
C MET A 99 -3.46 -32.06 20.19
N LYS A 100 -2.21 -31.61 20.26
CA LYS A 100 -1.85 -30.22 19.91
C LYS A 100 -2.36 -29.92 18.51
N PRO A 101 -3.07 -28.78 18.31
CA PRO A 101 -3.56 -28.41 16.99
C PRO A 101 -2.39 -28.37 15.99
N VAL A 102 -2.49 -29.15 14.94
CA VAL A 102 -1.47 -29.17 13.87
C VAL A 102 -1.55 -27.85 13.14
N ARG A 103 -0.60 -26.95 13.39
CA ARG A 103 -0.45 -25.72 12.65
C ARG A 103 -0.20 -26.05 11.17
N GLN A 104 -1.10 -25.65 10.31
CA GLN A 104 -0.92 -25.85 8.88
C GLN A 104 -0.07 -24.69 8.33
N THR A 105 1.07 -25.03 7.74
CA THR A 105 1.90 -24.07 7.00
C THR A 105 1.42 -24.06 5.55
N GLN A 106 0.97 -22.90 5.10
CA GLN A 106 0.60 -22.67 3.70
C GLN A 106 1.69 -21.88 3.00
N THR A 107 2.19 -22.43 1.90
CA THR A 107 3.17 -21.74 1.03
C THR A 107 2.45 -21.05 -0.11
N THR A 108 2.67 -19.75 -0.25
CA THR A 108 2.21 -18.96 -1.39
C THR A 108 3.41 -18.45 -2.18
N THR A 109 3.45 -18.72 -3.49
CA THR A 109 4.49 -18.17 -4.37
C THR A 109 3.98 -16.90 -5.06
N LEU A 110 4.69 -15.79 -4.85
CA LEU A 110 4.49 -14.54 -5.61
C LEU A 110 5.58 -14.40 -6.66
N GLU A 111 5.19 -14.02 -7.86
CA GLU A 111 6.10 -13.66 -8.94
C GLU A 111 5.71 -12.30 -9.50
N ALA A 112 6.67 -11.38 -9.59
CA ALA A 112 6.52 -10.09 -10.27
C ALA A 112 7.49 -9.98 -11.43
N THR A 113 6.98 -9.67 -12.61
CA THR A 113 7.78 -9.33 -13.80
C THR A 113 7.72 -7.83 -14.01
N ILE A 114 8.87 -7.19 -13.84
CA ILE A 114 9.07 -5.75 -13.99
C ILE A 114 9.58 -5.50 -15.41
N ALA A 115 8.79 -4.85 -16.23
CA ALA A 115 9.12 -4.57 -17.60
C ALA A 115 9.84 -3.22 -17.74
N ALA A 116 10.91 -3.16 -18.54
CA ALA A 116 11.55 -1.90 -18.91
C ALA A 116 10.62 -1.01 -19.75
N ARG A 117 9.71 -1.63 -20.52
CA ARG A 117 8.65 -0.98 -21.29
C ARG A 117 7.35 -1.74 -21.15
N GLY A 118 6.26 -1.03 -20.94
CA GLY A 118 4.94 -1.63 -20.77
C GLY A 118 4.51 -1.78 -19.32
N ALA A 119 3.57 -2.67 -19.07
CA ALA A 119 2.98 -2.85 -17.74
C ALA A 119 3.68 -3.98 -16.97
N ASN A 120 3.94 -3.72 -15.68
CA ASN A 120 4.41 -4.75 -14.76
C ASN A 120 3.31 -5.79 -14.52
N ARG A 121 3.72 -7.04 -14.50
CA ARG A 121 2.84 -8.21 -14.35
C ARG A 121 3.19 -8.99 -13.10
N ALA A 122 2.21 -9.75 -12.60
CA ALA A 122 2.42 -10.61 -11.45
C ALA A 122 1.62 -11.91 -11.58
N ARG A 123 2.05 -12.93 -10.82
CA ARG A 123 1.36 -14.21 -10.69
C ARG A 123 1.38 -14.65 -9.23
N ILE A 124 0.33 -15.35 -8.82
CA ILE A 124 0.24 -16.03 -7.53
C ILE A 124 0.16 -17.53 -7.82
N ASN A 125 1.01 -18.33 -7.19
CA ASN A 125 1.07 -19.79 -7.33
C ASN A 125 1.11 -20.28 -8.79
N GLY A 126 1.86 -19.57 -9.65
CA GLY A 126 1.96 -19.88 -11.07
C GLY A 126 0.69 -19.70 -11.89
N GLY A 127 -0.35 -19.09 -11.31
CA GLY A 127 -1.64 -18.86 -11.96
C GLY A 127 -1.61 -17.82 -13.08
N GLN A 128 -2.78 -17.32 -13.46
CA GLN A 128 -2.92 -16.34 -14.54
C GLN A 128 -2.13 -15.07 -14.29
N SER A 129 -1.56 -14.49 -15.35
CA SER A 129 -0.84 -13.23 -15.31
C SER A 129 -1.83 -12.08 -15.08
N ARG A 130 -1.58 -11.28 -14.03
CA ARG A 130 -2.36 -10.10 -13.61
C ARG A 130 -1.48 -8.86 -13.65
N TYR A 131 -2.07 -7.69 -13.46
CA TYR A 131 -1.28 -6.49 -13.19
C TYR A 131 -0.67 -6.56 -11.80
N LEU A 132 0.55 -6.06 -11.62
CA LEU A 132 1.23 -6.05 -10.32
C LEU A 132 0.38 -5.44 -9.20
N ARG A 133 -0.37 -4.37 -9.50
CA ARG A 133 -1.27 -3.72 -8.54
C ARG A 133 -2.40 -4.62 -7.98
N GLU A 134 -2.71 -5.71 -8.67
CA GLU A 134 -3.81 -6.61 -8.26
C GLU A 134 -3.38 -7.62 -7.18
N ILE A 135 -2.08 -7.75 -6.94
CA ILE A 135 -1.52 -8.60 -5.89
C ILE A 135 -1.03 -7.82 -4.66
N LEU A 136 -1.14 -6.49 -4.68
CA LEU A 136 -0.74 -5.66 -3.54
C LEU A 136 -1.52 -6.07 -2.30
N GLY A 137 -0.83 -6.10 -1.14
CA GLY A 137 -1.41 -6.56 0.12
C GLY A 137 -1.31 -8.07 0.38
N THR A 138 -0.95 -8.90 -0.62
CA THR A 138 -0.71 -10.34 -0.41
C THR A 138 0.51 -10.58 0.48
N LEU A 139 1.53 -9.72 0.37
CA LEU A 139 2.72 -9.71 1.21
C LEU A 139 2.84 -8.33 1.88
N PRO A 140 2.16 -8.06 2.99
CA PRO A 140 2.31 -6.79 3.68
C PRO A 140 3.71 -6.67 4.27
N THR A 141 4.44 -5.62 3.89
CA THR A 141 5.78 -5.32 4.41
C THR A 141 5.88 -3.87 4.84
N VAL A 142 6.77 -3.61 5.78
CA VAL A 142 7.20 -2.27 6.14
C VAL A 142 8.70 -2.19 5.91
N SER A 143 9.14 -1.23 5.09
CA SER A 143 10.56 -0.88 4.95
C SER A 143 10.85 0.37 5.75
N PHE A 144 12.02 0.42 6.38
CA PHE A 144 12.52 1.61 7.06
C PHE A 144 13.87 2.01 6.45
N THR A 145 13.94 3.22 5.93
CA THR A 145 15.10 3.75 5.22
C THR A 145 15.49 5.12 5.76
N PRO A 146 16.74 5.58 5.59
CA PRO A 146 17.13 6.94 5.98
C PRO A 146 16.28 8.03 5.31
N GLU A 147 15.73 7.76 4.14
CA GLU A 147 14.87 8.66 3.37
C GLU A 147 13.51 8.89 4.03
N ASP A 148 13.08 8.02 4.94
CA ASP A 148 11.78 8.14 5.63
C ASP A 148 11.69 9.37 6.54
N GLN A 149 12.83 9.97 6.90
CA GLN A 149 12.85 11.29 7.53
C GLN A 149 12.12 12.36 6.71
N GLN A 150 12.05 12.18 5.38
CA GLN A 150 11.31 13.05 4.48
C GLN A 150 9.79 13.02 4.71
N LEU A 151 9.25 12.03 5.42
CA LEU A 151 7.84 12.04 5.82
C LEU A 151 7.50 13.24 6.69
N VAL A 152 8.45 13.65 7.55
CA VAL A 152 8.29 14.81 8.43
C VAL A 152 8.84 16.07 7.78
N ALA A 153 10.09 16.05 7.31
CA ALA A 153 10.81 17.22 6.81
C ALA A 153 10.54 17.54 5.33
N GLY A 154 10.02 16.58 4.57
CA GLY A 154 9.83 16.71 3.12
C GLY A 154 8.50 17.30 2.70
N ASP A 155 8.31 17.33 1.37
CA ASP A 155 7.13 17.88 0.73
C ASP A 155 5.83 17.08 1.03
N PRO A 156 4.65 17.71 0.94
CA PRO A 156 3.36 17.03 1.06
C PRO A 156 3.18 15.86 0.10
N ALA A 157 3.91 15.85 -1.03
CA ALA A 157 3.88 14.74 -2.00
C ALA A 157 4.41 13.43 -1.39
N VAL A 158 5.46 13.51 -0.56
CA VAL A 158 6.04 12.34 0.13
C VAL A 158 5.00 11.74 1.08
N ARG A 159 4.35 12.57 1.89
CA ARG A 159 3.28 12.13 2.82
C ARG A 159 2.09 11.50 2.09
N ARG A 160 1.66 12.10 0.96
CA ARG A 160 0.60 11.51 0.12
C ARG A 160 1.02 10.16 -0.46
N SER A 161 2.28 10.05 -0.90
CA SER A 161 2.82 8.78 -1.42
C SER A 161 2.80 7.69 -0.36
N PHE A 162 3.25 7.99 0.86
CA PHE A 162 3.20 7.09 2.00
C PHE A 162 1.77 6.61 2.30
N ILE A 163 0.81 7.54 2.43
CA ILE A 163 -0.59 7.18 2.70
C ILE A 163 -1.17 6.34 1.55
N ASN A 164 -0.86 6.65 0.29
CA ASN A 164 -1.30 5.85 -0.85
C ASN A 164 -0.71 4.42 -0.80
N GLN A 165 0.55 4.28 -0.37
CA GLN A 165 1.20 2.98 -0.22
C GLN A 165 0.51 2.16 0.88
N VAL A 166 0.35 2.72 2.08
CA VAL A 166 -0.33 2.07 3.20
C VAL A 166 -1.76 1.68 2.83
N ALA A 167 -2.52 2.59 2.23
CA ALA A 167 -3.89 2.33 1.81
C ALA A 167 -3.97 1.24 0.72
N SER A 168 -2.99 1.17 -0.18
CA SER A 168 -2.93 0.11 -1.21
C SER A 168 -2.69 -1.28 -0.62
N LEU A 169 -2.01 -1.37 0.52
CA LEU A 169 -1.78 -2.62 1.23
C LEU A 169 -2.99 -3.06 2.08
N LEU A 170 -3.71 -2.10 2.68
CA LEU A 170 -4.72 -2.37 3.69
C LEU A 170 -6.17 -2.28 3.18
N ILE A 171 -6.42 -1.49 2.13
CA ILE A 171 -7.78 -1.29 1.61
C ILE A 171 -7.92 -1.97 0.24
N PRO A 172 -8.73 -3.02 0.12
CA PRO A 172 -8.96 -3.70 -1.15
C PRO A 172 -9.44 -2.73 -2.25
N GLY A 173 -8.79 -2.80 -3.42
CA GLY A 173 -9.15 -1.98 -4.58
C GLY A 173 -8.67 -0.52 -4.53
N TYR A 174 -8.00 -0.06 -3.46
CA TYR A 174 -7.50 1.32 -3.37
C TYR A 174 -6.56 1.68 -4.51
N ALA A 175 -5.62 0.81 -4.86
CA ALA A 175 -4.67 1.05 -5.95
C ALA A 175 -5.37 1.29 -7.31
N ASN A 176 -6.48 0.59 -7.57
CA ASN A 176 -7.28 0.78 -8.78
C ASN A 176 -8.03 2.12 -8.72
N ARG A 177 -8.62 2.49 -7.57
CA ARG A 177 -9.28 3.81 -7.38
C ARG A 177 -8.30 4.96 -7.55
N LEU A 178 -7.08 4.84 -7.00
CA LEU A 178 -6.01 5.82 -7.17
C LEU A 178 -5.61 5.98 -8.63
N GLN A 179 -5.49 4.88 -9.37
CA GLN A 179 -5.19 4.91 -10.79
C GLN A 179 -6.31 5.59 -11.60
N SER A 180 -7.58 5.24 -11.33
CA SER A 180 -8.75 5.85 -11.95
C SER A 180 -8.77 7.36 -11.71
N PHE A 181 -8.63 7.78 -10.45
CA PHE A 181 -8.56 9.20 -10.08
C PHE A 181 -7.43 9.92 -10.84
N THR A 182 -6.23 9.32 -10.87
CA THR A 182 -5.08 9.91 -11.55
C THR A 182 -5.32 10.06 -13.05
N HIS A 183 -5.99 9.08 -13.67
CA HIS A 183 -6.38 9.14 -15.08
C HIS A 183 -7.35 10.27 -15.33
N VAL A 184 -8.45 10.32 -14.59
CA VAL A 184 -9.49 11.36 -14.71
C VAL A 184 -8.90 12.75 -14.47
N ALA A 185 -8.06 12.91 -13.45
CA ALA A 185 -7.38 14.18 -13.15
C ALA A 185 -6.51 14.66 -14.32
N LYS A 186 -5.77 13.75 -14.97
CA LYS A 186 -4.95 14.07 -16.14
C LYS A 186 -5.79 14.48 -17.36
N GLN A 187 -6.89 13.78 -17.62
CA GLN A 187 -7.80 14.11 -18.73
C GLN A 187 -8.45 15.48 -18.51
N ARG A 188 -8.98 15.72 -17.30
CA ARG A 188 -9.54 17.02 -16.93
C ARG A 188 -8.53 18.16 -17.07
N ALA A 189 -7.30 17.97 -16.57
CA ALA A 189 -6.24 18.98 -16.67
C ALA A 189 -5.83 19.27 -18.12
N ALA A 190 -5.76 18.23 -18.97
CA ALA A 190 -5.48 18.39 -20.39
C ALA A 190 -6.57 19.20 -21.09
N LEU A 191 -7.85 18.89 -20.81
CA LEU A 191 -8.98 19.63 -21.38
C LEU A 191 -9.02 21.09 -20.92
N LEU A 192 -8.79 21.37 -19.65
CA LEU A 192 -8.69 22.73 -19.13
C LEU A 192 -7.59 23.54 -19.82
N LYS A 193 -6.42 22.91 -20.03
CA LYS A 193 -5.31 23.55 -20.77
C LYS A 193 -5.71 23.85 -22.22
N GLN A 194 -6.40 22.94 -22.86
CA GLN A 194 -6.87 23.09 -24.24
C GLN A 194 -7.92 24.19 -24.36
N LEU A 195 -8.90 24.23 -23.45
CA LEU A 195 -9.92 25.29 -23.36
C LEU A 195 -9.28 26.66 -23.20
N GLY A 196 -8.29 26.80 -22.31
CA GLY A 196 -7.57 28.05 -22.13
C GLY A 196 -6.79 28.51 -23.40
N GLN A 197 -6.35 27.59 -24.25
CA GLN A 197 -5.74 27.91 -25.54
C GLN A 197 -6.79 28.36 -26.57
N TRP A 198 -7.90 27.66 -26.67
CA TRP A 198 -9.00 27.98 -27.60
C TRP A 198 -9.64 29.31 -27.26
N GLN A 199 -9.88 29.60 -25.98
CA GLN A 199 -10.41 30.88 -25.55
C GLN A 199 -9.50 32.06 -25.96
N ARG A 200 -8.18 31.89 -25.83
CA ARG A 200 -7.21 32.90 -26.28
C ARG A 200 -7.18 33.07 -27.80
N ALA A 201 -7.51 32.01 -28.55
CA ALA A 201 -7.58 32.00 -30.00
C ALA A 201 -8.95 32.46 -30.56
N GLY A 202 -9.93 32.78 -29.69
CA GLY A 202 -11.27 33.18 -30.10
C GLY A 202 -12.09 32.04 -30.73
N SER A 203 -11.74 30.79 -30.48
CA SER A 203 -12.44 29.61 -31.00
C SER A 203 -13.68 29.28 -30.16
N PRO A 204 -14.75 28.69 -30.75
CA PRO A 204 -15.93 28.26 -30.00
C PRO A 204 -15.54 27.14 -29.02
N ILE A 205 -16.02 27.23 -27.78
CA ILE A 205 -15.66 26.30 -26.68
C ILE A 205 -16.85 25.49 -26.15
N ASP A 206 -18.07 25.72 -26.61
CA ASP A 206 -19.31 25.17 -26.04
C ASP A 206 -19.33 23.64 -25.99
N ALA A 207 -18.90 22.94 -27.06
CA ALA A 207 -18.83 21.50 -27.09
C ALA A 207 -17.77 20.93 -26.11
N ALA A 208 -16.71 21.66 -25.85
CA ALA A 208 -15.66 21.25 -24.94
C ALA A 208 -16.03 21.52 -23.47
N LEU A 209 -16.90 22.48 -23.18
CA LEU A 209 -17.44 22.72 -21.85
C LEU A 209 -18.29 21.54 -21.37
N SER A 210 -19.15 20.97 -22.23
CA SER A 210 -19.91 19.75 -21.91
C SER A 210 -19.00 18.58 -21.55
N GLY A 211 -17.87 18.43 -22.27
CA GLY A 211 -16.86 17.43 -21.95
C GLY A 211 -16.18 17.69 -20.58
N LEU A 212 -15.96 18.97 -20.24
CA LEU A 212 -15.38 19.36 -18.96
C LEU A 212 -16.30 19.01 -17.77
N GLU A 213 -17.61 19.20 -17.93
CA GLU A 213 -18.60 18.83 -16.90
C GLU A 213 -18.55 17.34 -16.58
N ILE A 214 -18.49 16.47 -17.61
CA ILE A 214 -18.38 15.03 -17.42
C ILE A 214 -17.11 14.65 -16.68
N TRP A 215 -15.95 15.17 -17.11
CA TRP A 215 -14.67 14.91 -16.44
C TRP A 215 -14.63 15.49 -15.04
N THR A 216 -15.29 16.61 -14.78
CA THR A 216 -15.39 17.21 -13.46
C THR A 216 -16.23 16.35 -12.53
N GLY A 217 -17.38 15.84 -12.96
CA GLY A 217 -18.19 14.91 -12.19
C GLY A 217 -17.42 13.65 -11.78
N GLN A 218 -16.73 13.00 -12.74
CA GLN A 218 -15.90 11.84 -12.45
C GLN A 218 -14.73 12.15 -11.53
N PHE A 219 -14.09 13.32 -11.68
CA PHE A 219 -12.99 13.76 -10.82
C PHE A 219 -13.43 13.91 -9.37
N ILE A 220 -14.61 14.47 -9.18
CA ILE A 220 -15.21 14.69 -7.87
C ILE A 220 -15.54 13.34 -7.20
N GLU A 221 -16.29 12.47 -7.90
CA GLU A 221 -16.65 11.16 -7.39
C GLU A 221 -15.42 10.34 -6.96
N ALA A 222 -14.45 10.23 -7.85
CA ALA A 222 -13.22 9.50 -7.56
C ALA A 222 -12.39 10.15 -6.45
N GLY A 223 -12.36 11.49 -6.37
CA GLY A 223 -11.65 12.26 -5.35
C GLY A 223 -12.25 12.07 -3.96
N VAL A 224 -13.59 12.12 -3.84
CA VAL A 224 -14.30 11.88 -2.57
C VAL A 224 -14.05 10.45 -2.08
N ALA A 225 -14.13 9.46 -2.96
CA ALA A 225 -13.85 8.07 -2.59
C ALA A 225 -12.43 7.90 -2.03
N LEU A 226 -11.42 8.48 -2.69
CA LEU A 226 -10.03 8.46 -2.18
C LEU A 226 -9.86 9.21 -0.85
N SER A 227 -10.53 10.32 -0.68
CA SER A 227 -10.46 11.11 0.56
C SER A 227 -11.03 10.34 1.74
N ARG A 228 -12.15 9.64 1.55
CA ARG A 228 -12.74 8.76 2.58
C ARG A 228 -11.81 7.60 2.93
N ASP A 229 -11.19 6.96 1.94
CA ASP A 229 -10.21 5.91 2.18
C ASP A 229 -9.01 6.43 2.99
N ARG A 230 -8.50 7.63 2.67
CA ARG A 230 -7.39 8.25 3.40
C ARG A 230 -7.76 8.63 4.83
N GLN A 231 -8.95 9.18 5.07
CA GLN A 231 -9.45 9.44 6.43
C GLN A 231 -9.50 8.15 7.25
N ARG A 232 -10.01 7.06 6.65
CA ARG A 232 -10.06 5.76 7.30
C ARG A 232 -8.67 5.26 7.70
N ILE A 233 -7.68 5.36 6.81
CA ILE A 233 -6.30 4.95 7.10
C ILE A 233 -5.69 5.81 8.20
N ILE A 234 -5.88 7.12 8.18
CA ILE A 234 -5.37 8.01 9.24
C ILE A 234 -6.01 7.69 10.60
N ALA A 235 -7.31 7.41 10.62
CA ALA A 235 -7.98 6.98 11.84
C ALA A 235 -7.42 5.65 12.38
N GLU A 236 -7.13 4.67 11.52
CA GLU A 236 -6.50 3.42 11.93
C GLU A 236 -5.06 3.63 12.42
N LEU A 237 -4.26 4.44 11.73
CA LEU A 237 -2.89 4.77 12.15
C LEU A 237 -2.87 5.42 13.53
N ASN A 238 -3.77 6.33 13.82
CA ASN A 238 -3.81 7.06 15.09
C ASN A 238 -4.10 6.15 16.29
N LYS A 239 -4.76 5.00 16.11
CA LYS A 239 -4.97 4.03 17.19
C LYS A 239 -3.66 3.54 17.80
N SER A 240 -2.59 3.50 17.01
CA SER A 240 -1.28 3.01 17.45
C SER A 240 -0.23 4.10 17.51
N PHE A 241 -0.38 5.19 16.75
CA PHE A 241 0.66 6.22 16.57
C PHE A 241 0.96 6.97 17.86
N GLY A 242 -0.05 7.49 18.54
CA GLY A 242 0.12 8.24 19.80
C GLY A 242 0.80 7.41 20.90
N PRO A 243 0.31 6.20 21.21
CA PRO A 243 0.96 5.31 22.16
C PRO A 243 2.41 4.93 21.81
N LEU A 244 2.69 4.65 20.53
CA LEU A 244 4.04 4.35 20.08
C LEU A 244 4.98 5.55 20.21
N TYR A 245 4.48 6.73 19.86
CA TYR A 245 5.25 7.98 20.01
C TYR A 245 5.59 8.26 21.48
N ALA A 246 4.62 8.17 22.37
CA ALA A 246 4.84 8.38 23.81
C ALA A 246 5.91 7.43 24.37
N ARG A 247 5.90 6.16 23.97
CA ARG A 247 6.94 5.19 24.34
C ARG A 247 8.34 5.59 23.84
N LEU A 248 8.45 6.03 22.61
CA LEU A 248 9.73 6.46 22.02
C LEU A 248 10.24 7.76 22.66
N ALA A 249 9.33 8.66 23.05
CA ALA A 249 9.66 9.91 23.75
C ALA A 249 10.09 9.69 25.22
N GLY A 250 10.14 8.45 25.71
CA GLY A 250 10.56 8.12 27.07
C GLY A 250 9.52 8.44 28.14
N VAL A 251 8.27 8.71 27.75
CA VAL A 251 7.14 8.72 28.67
C VAL A 251 6.91 7.26 29.06
N ALA A 252 7.17 6.91 30.31
CA ALA A 252 6.99 5.56 30.84
C ALA A 252 5.50 5.20 30.77
N VAL A 253 5.08 4.54 29.72
CA VAL A 253 3.79 3.89 29.64
C VAL A 253 4.06 2.41 29.82
N ASP A 254 3.87 1.91 31.06
CA ASP A 254 3.66 0.49 31.27
C ASP A 254 2.43 0.11 30.42
N LEU A 255 2.62 -0.76 29.43
CA LEU A 255 1.52 -1.19 28.58
C LEU A 255 0.72 -2.26 29.31
N PRO A 256 -0.51 -1.95 29.70
CA PRO A 256 -1.50 -2.94 29.92
C PRO A 256 -2.10 -3.40 28.59
N SER A 257 -2.69 -4.58 28.60
CA SER A 257 -3.45 -5.17 27.50
C SER A 257 -4.41 -4.16 26.86
N ASN A 258 -4.72 -4.33 25.58
CA ASN A 258 -5.51 -3.50 24.66
C ASN A 258 -6.70 -2.65 25.20
N ALA A 259 -7.11 -2.80 26.45
CA ALA A 259 -8.22 -2.09 27.09
C ALA A 259 -7.82 -0.77 27.78
N GLU A 260 -6.54 -0.56 28.12
CA GLU A 260 -6.10 0.57 28.99
C GLU A 260 -5.36 1.67 28.22
N ILE A 261 -5.29 1.58 26.88
CA ILE A 261 -4.60 2.57 26.03
C ILE A 261 -5.33 3.93 26.03
N GLN A 262 -6.63 3.96 26.39
CA GLN A 262 -7.43 5.19 26.37
C GLN A 262 -7.23 6.08 27.61
N ASP A 263 -6.78 5.53 28.76
CA ASP A 263 -6.64 6.31 30.00
C ASP A 263 -5.23 6.91 30.21
N ALA A 264 -4.20 6.39 29.54
CA ALA A 264 -2.83 6.91 29.66
C ALA A 264 -2.59 8.29 29.00
N ALA A 265 -3.60 8.81 28.29
CA ALA A 265 -3.54 10.13 27.62
C ALA A 265 -3.70 11.33 28.58
N GLN A 266 -3.89 11.11 29.88
CA GLN A 266 -4.22 12.18 30.84
C GLN A 266 -3.02 12.74 31.61
N ASP A 267 -1.86 12.13 31.50
CA ASP A 267 -0.69 12.56 32.31
C ASP A 267 0.32 13.30 31.42
N GLY A 268 0.11 14.60 31.18
CA GLY A 268 1.08 15.66 30.82
C GLY A 268 2.24 15.41 29.83
N GLY A 269 2.29 14.26 29.15
CA GLY A 269 3.32 13.91 28.17
C GLY A 269 3.05 14.48 26.78
N GLU A 270 4.10 14.61 25.95
CA GLU A 270 3.94 14.99 24.55
C GLU A 270 2.99 14.03 23.81
N GLN A 271 1.92 14.57 23.25
CA GLN A 271 0.98 13.84 22.42
C GLN A 271 1.25 14.12 20.95
N ALA A 272 1.29 13.06 20.15
CA ALA A 272 1.42 13.16 18.71
C ALA A 272 0.23 12.48 18.02
N ALA A 273 -0.29 13.12 17.00
CA ALA A 273 -1.35 12.60 16.16
C ALA A 273 -1.08 12.96 14.70
N VAL A 274 -1.58 12.15 13.79
CA VAL A 274 -1.60 12.44 12.36
C VAL A 274 -2.99 12.93 11.99
N GLU A 275 -3.08 14.10 11.36
CA GLU A 275 -4.34 14.66 10.89
C GLU A 275 -4.43 14.60 9.36
N TYR A 276 -5.59 14.24 8.85
CA TYR A 276 -5.90 14.34 7.43
C TYR A 276 -6.64 15.65 7.18
N VAL A 277 -5.97 16.56 6.48
CA VAL A 277 -6.56 17.84 6.07
C VAL A 277 -6.96 17.73 4.59
N PRO A 278 -8.23 17.44 4.27
CA PRO A 278 -8.71 17.39 2.90
C PRO A 278 -8.83 18.78 2.31
N SER A 279 -8.76 18.90 0.98
CA SER A 279 -8.96 20.17 0.29
C SER A 279 -10.42 20.66 0.38
N PHE A 280 -11.37 19.77 0.73
CA PHE A 280 -12.81 20.01 0.76
C PHE A 280 -13.42 19.31 1.97
N ASP A 281 -13.22 19.88 3.14
CA ASP A 281 -13.67 19.29 4.42
C ASP A 281 -15.20 19.23 4.51
N GLU A 282 -15.86 20.25 4.00
CA GLU A 282 -17.33 20.39 3.98
C GLU A 282 -18.03 19.23 3.24
N ILE A 283 -17.36 18.62 2.27
CA ILE A 283 -17.92 17.56 1.40
C ILE A 283 -17.86 16.19 2.08
N LEU A 284 -16.84 15.94 2.90
CA LEU A 284 -16.63 14.64 3.52
C LEU A 284 -17.61 14.35 4.66
N GLY A 285 -18.17 15.40 5.26
CA GLY A 285 -19.21 15.32 6.31
C GLY A 285 -20.63 15.07 5.80
N THR A 286 -20.90 15.16 4.49
CA THR A 286 -22.25 15.04 3.93
C THR A 286 -22.48 13.67 3.30
N GLN A 287 -23.71 13.14 3.46
CA GLN A 287 -24.11 11.88 2.81
C GLN A 287 -24.35 12.04 1.29
N ALA A 288 -24.59 13.27 0.81
CA ALA A 288 -24.79 13.61 -0.60
C ALA A 288 -23.89 14.78 -0.99
N PRO A 289 -22.63 14.54 -1.34
CA PRO A 289 -21.64 15.59 -1.65
C PRO A 289 -21.90 16.32 -2.99
N GLU A 290 -22.67 15.76 -3.91
CA GLU A 290 -22.82 16.28 -5.29
C GLU A 290 -23.31 17.73 -5.39
N PRO A 291 -24.32 18.23 -4.63
CA PRO A 291 -24.77 19.61 -4.75
C PRO A 291 -23.74 20.64 -4.26
N LEU A 292 -22.99 20.32 -3.18
CA LEU A 292 -21.96 21.19 -2.64
C LEU A 292 -20.73 21.26 -3.55
N ILE A 293 -20.44 20.17 -4.22
CA ILE A 293 -19.34 20.04 -5.14
C ILE A 293 -19.56 20.85 -6.41
N SER A 294 -20.77 20.86 -6.96
CA SER A 294 -21.12 21.67 -8.13
C SER A 294 -20.88 23.17 -7.89
N GLN A 295 -21.12 23.66 -6.67
CA GLN A 295 -20.91 25.06 -6.32
C GLN A 295 -19.43 25.45 -6.21
N HIS A 296 -18.54 24.51 -5.84
CA HIS A 296 -17.11 24.79 -5.69
C HIS A 296 -16.33 24.74 -7.01
N PHE A 297 -16.86 24.10 -8.04
CA PHE A 297 -16.19 23.89 -9.33
C PHE A 297 -16.83 24.68 -10.49
N GLN A 298 -17.88 25.44 -10.25
CA GLN A 298 -18.40 26.46 -11.15
C GLN A 298 -17.62 27.75 -11.00
#